data_f12c113b3435d337e1ab535146f4766f
#
_entry.id   f12c113b3435d337e1ab535146f4766f
#
_cell.length_a   1.000
_cell.length_b   1.000
_cell.length_c   1.000
_cell.angle_alpha   90.00
_cell.angle_beta   90.00
_cell.angle_gamma   90.00
#
_symmetry.space_group_name_H-M   'P 1'
#
loop_
_entity.id
_entity.type
_entity.pdbx_description
1 polymer ?
#
loop_
_entity_poly.entity_id
_entity_poly.type
_entity_poly.pdbx_seq_one_letter_code
_entity_poly.pdbx_strand_id
1 'polypeptide(L)'
;MTLVPDKIFDTYRDITPEFLTSEGISALLIDIDNTLAPYEQPHHDDNHEAWFQAMSDAGIDCALISNNDAERVRIFAEGLNVPAYPDSGKPSRKYLKIALSELGVDASRAAVLGDQLLTDCLSARRMKMKAYIVPPIKDKTTLFFRFKRWLERPFIKKYYRFHREEDK
;
A
#
# COMPACT_ATOMS: atom_id res chain seq x y z
N MET A 1 -16.72 10.90 -1.67
CA MET A 1 -15.54 10.03 -1.73
C MET A 1 -15.40 9.36 -0.36
N THR A 2 -15.47 8.04 -0.28
CA THR A 2 -15.35 7.30 0.99
C THR A 2 -13.90 6.90 1.23
N LEU A 3 -13.45 6.92 2.52
CA LEU A 3 -12.16 6.40 2.96
C LEU A 3 -12.23 4.93 3.41
N VAL A 4 -13.35 4.26 3.14
CA VAL A 4 -13.46 2.81 3.36
C VAL A 4 -12.57 2.12 2.33
N PRO A 5 -11.61 1.27 2.74
CA PRO A 5 -10.77 0.53 1.80
C PRO A 5 -11.59 -0.53 1.04
N ASP A 6 -11.06 -1.01 -0.08
CA ASP A 6 -11.68 -2.12 -0.83
C ASP A 6 -11.47 -3.45 -0.11
N LYS A 7 -10.30 -3.64 0.48
CA LYS A 7 -10.01 -4.81 1.31
C LYS A 7 -8.99 -4.50 2.40
N ILE A 8 -9.14 -5.16 3.55
CA ILE A 8 -8.18 -5.16 4.65
C ILE A 8 -7.61 -6.58 4.74
N PHE A 9 -6.29 -6.69 4.76
CA PHE A 9 -5.54 -7.93 4.94
C PHE A 9 -4.83 -7.92 6.29
N ASP A 10 -4.47 -9.07 6.82
CA ASP A 10 -3.71 -9.14 8.07
C ASP A 10 -2.26 -8.71 7.85
N THR A 11 -1.66 -9.11 6.73
CA THR A 11 -0.31 -8.71 6.33
C THR A 11 -0.22 -8.50 4.81
N TYR A 12 0.83 -7.84 4.33
CA TYR A 12 1.09 -7.71 2.89
C TYR A 12 1.23 -9.08 2.19
N ARG A 13 1.67 -10.12 2.90
CA ARG A 13 1.86 -11.48 2.35
C ARG A 13 0.55 -12.18 1.98
N ASP A 14 -0.55 -11.75 2.58
CA ASP A 14 -1.89 -12.28 2.27
C ASP A 14 -2.43 -11.75 0.94
N ILE A 15 -1.74 -10.75 0.36
CA ILE A 15 -2.01 -10.27 -0.98
C ILE A 15 -1.22 -11.12 -1.96
N THR A 16 -1.92 -12.06 -2.60
CA THR A 16 -1.30 -12.97 -3.56
C THR A 16 -1.47 -12.49 -5.01
N PRO A 17 -0.60 -12.93 -5.94
CA PRO A 17 -0.77 -12.63 -7.36
C PRO A 17 -2.13 -13.08 -7.91
N GLU A 18 -2.64 -14.23 -7.47
CA GLU A 18 -3.94 -14.77 -7.90
C GLU A 18 -5.08 -13.85 -7.47
N PHE A 19 -5.02 -13.35 -6.23
CA PHE A 19 -5.99 -12.36 -5.74
C PHE A 19 -5.97 -11.10 -6.62
N LEU A 20 -4.81 -10.52 -6.86
CA LEU A 20 -4.68 -9.30 -7.68
C LEU A 20 -5.18 -9.51 -9.10
N THR A 21 -4.84 -10.64 -9.71
CA THR A 21 -5.31 -11.03 -11.05
C THR A 21 -6.83 -11.18 -11.09
N SER A 22 -7.44 -11.83 -10.08
CA SER A 22 -8.90 -11.98 -9.97
C SER A 22 -9.63 -10.65 -9.83
N GLU A 23 -8.98 -9.66 -9.23
CA GLU A 23 -9.46 -8.29 -9.09
C GLU A 23 -9.18 -7.40 -10.32
N GLY A 24 -8.52 -7.95 -11.36
CA GLY A 24 -8.12 -7.22 -12.56
C GLY A 24 -6.98 -6.23 -12.34
N ILE A 25 -6.19 -6.41 -11.27
CA ILE A 25 -5.06 -5.55 -10.91
C ILE A 25 -3.79 -6.07 -11.56
N SER A 26 -3.08 -5.21 -12.26
CA SER A 26 -1.78 -5.49 -12.89
C SER A 26 -0.66 -4.59 -12.37
N ALA A 27 -0.96 -3.63 -11.49
CA ALA A 27 0.07 -2.85 -10.81
C ALA A 27 -0.30 -2.60 -9.33
N LEU A 28 0.70 -2.70 -8.45
CA LEU A 28 0.57 -2.45 -7.03
C LEU A 28 1.55 -1.36 -6.60
N LEU A 29 1.02 -0.24 -6.09
CA LEU A 29 1.78 0.88 -5.56
C LEU A 29 1.82 0.75 -4.03
N ILE A 30 3.00 0.61 -3.43
CA ILE A 30 3.17 0.05 -2.10
C ILE A 30 3.87 1.05 -1.18
N ASP A 31 3.30 1.30 -0.02
CA ASP A 31 3.99 1.98 1.07
C ASP A 31 5.00 1.05 1.75
N ILE A 32 6.06 1.61 2.34
CA ILE A 32 7.11 0.84 2.99
C ILE A 32 6.87 0.75 4.50
N ASP A 33 6.85 1.90 5.16
CA ASP A 33 6.95 1.99 6.62
C ASP A 33 5.64 1.58 7.30
N ASN A 34 5.72 0.57 8.15
CA ASN A 34 4.59 -0.10 8.79
C ASN A 34 3.65 -0.89 7.86
N THR A 35 3.92 -0.90 6.56
CA THR A 35 3.21 -1.72 5.57
C THR A 35 4.00 -2.98 5.23
N LEU A 36 5.21 -2.83 4.71
CA LEU A 36 6.13 -3.92 4.40
C LEU A 36 7.06 -4.22 5.58
N ALA A 37 7.60 -3.19 6.21
CA ALA A 37 8.57 -3.29 7.29
C ALA A 37 8.35 -2.22 8.36
N PRO A 38 8.70 -2.47 9.63
CA PRO A 38 8.72 -1.44 10.65
C PRO A 38 9.82 -0.40 10.35
N TYR A 39 9.70 0.80 10.92
CA TYR A 39 10.69 1.88 10.72
C TYR A 39 12.13 1.49 11.09
N GLU A 40 12.27 0.60 12.08
CA GLU A 40 13.55 0.15 12.61
C GLU A 40 14.23 -0.89 11.71
N GLN A 41 13.55 -1.41 10.71
CA GLN A 41 14.11 -2.35 9.72
C GLN A 41 14.53 -1.57 8.47
N PRO A 42 15.83 -1.26 8.28
CA PRO A 42 16.29 -0.46 7.15
C PRO A 42 16.25 -1.22 5.83
N HIS A 43 16.53 -2.52 5.85
CA HIS A 43 16.61 -3.38 4.66
C HIS A 43 15.38 -4.27 4.54
N HIS A 44 15.03 -4.63 3.30
CA HIS A 44 14.13 -5.76 3.06
C HIS A 44 14.81 -7.07 3.46
N ASP A 45 14.06 -8.16 3.49
CA ASP A 45 14.53 -9.51 3.78
C ASP A 45 14.08 -10.50 2.67
N ASP A 46 14.51 -11.76 2.78
CA ASP A 46 14.23 -12.81 1.81
C ASP A 46 12.71 -13.00 1.56
N ASN A 47 11.87 -12.73 2.56
CA ASN A 47 10.41 -12.83 2.38
C ASN A 47 9.88 -11.72 1.48
N HIS A 48 10.44 -10.52 1.57
CA HIS A 48 10.09 -9.43 0.67
C HIS A 48 10.53 -9.76 -0.75
N GLU A 49 11.78 -10.23 -0.93
CA GLU A 49 12.30 -10.62 -2.23
C GLU A 49 11.42 -11.69 -2.88
N ALA A 50 11.10 -12.76 -2.16
CA ALA A 50 10.24 -13.84 -2.65
C ALA A 50 8.85 -13.33 -3.03
N TRP A 51 8.26 -12.41 -2.25
CA TRP A 51 6.95 -11.85 -2.54
C TRP A 51 6.97 -10.95 -3.78
N PHE A 52 7.97 -10.07 -3.92
CA PHE A 52 8.12 -9.24 -5.12
C PHE A 52 8.41 -10.08 -6.36
N GLN A 53 9.20 -11.15 -6.22
CA GLN A 53 9.46 -12.09 -7.32
C GLN A 53 8.18 -12.78 -7.77
N ALA A 54 7.34 -13.25 -6.84
CA ALA A 54 6.06 -13.87 -7.16
C ALA A 54 5.13 -12.90 -7.91
N MET A 55 5.11 -11.61 -7.54
CA MET A 55 4.35 -10.57 -8.26
C MET A 55 4.87 -10.42 -9.70
N SER A 56 6.18 -10.30 -9.85
CA SER A 56 6.82 -10.17 -11.16
C SER A 56 6.56 -11.38 -12.07
N ASP A 57 6.67 -12.60 -11.53
CA ASP A 57 6.42 -13.84 -12.27
C ASP A 57 4.97 -13.95 -12.78
N ALA A 58 4.05 -13.33 -12.07
CA ALA A 58 2.64 -13.26 -12.44
C ALA A 58 2.30 -12.05 -13.35
N GLY A 59 3.29 -11.25 -13.73
CA GLY A 59 3.08 -10.05 -14.57
C GLY A 59 2.40 -8.89 -13.82
N ILE A 60 2.58 -8.81 -12.51
CA ILE A 60 2.10 -7.70 -11.69
C ILE A 60 3.26 -6.76 -11.41
N ASP A 61 3.18 -5.55 -11.93
CA ASP A 61 4.18 -4.52 -11.70
C ASP A 61 4.06 -3.93 -10.30
N CYS A 62 5.19 -3.78 -9.60
CA CYS A 62 5.23 -3.17 -8.29
C CYS A 62 6.05 -1.88 -8.30
N ALA A 63 5.64 -0.89 -7.49
CA ALA A 63 6.43 0.31 -7.22
C ALA A 63 6.31 0.72 -5.75
N LEU A 64 7.40 1.20 -5.16
CA LEU A 64 7.42 1.69 -3.79
C LEU A 64 7.12 3.19 -3.76
N ILE A 65 6.13 3.60 -2.95
CA ILE A 65 5.70 5.00 -2.80
C ILE A 65 5.73 5.37 -1.32
N SER A 66 6.79 6.01 -0.87
CA SER A 66 6.97 6.33 0.56
C SER A 66 6.97 7.83 0.84
N ASN A 67 6.43 8.22 1.99
CA ASN A 67 6.55 9.58 2.52
C ASN A 67 7.89 9.80 3.25
N ASN A 68 8.72 8.78 3.36
CA ASN A 68 10.03 8.86 3.99
C ASN A 68 11.08 9.38 3.02
N ASP A 69 12.27 9.73 3.54
CA ASP A 69 13.36 10.32 2.78
C ASP A 69 14.02 9.36 1.77
N ALA A 70 14.82 9.94 0.89
CA ALA A 70 15.46 9.23 -0.21
C ALA A 70 16.42 8.14 0.25
N GLU A 71 17.14 8.34 1.37
CA GLU A 71 18.10 7.37 1.87
C GLU A 71 17.40 6.13 2.40
N ARG A 72 16.35 6.31 3.22
CA ARG A 72 15.51 5.22 3.74
C ARG A 72 14.93 4.37 2.61
N VAL A 73 14.36 5.02 1.61
CA VAL A 73 13.72 4.34 0.48
C VAL A 73 14.73 3.62 -0.39
N ARG A 74 15.88 4.24 -0.67
CA ARG A 74 16.99 3.64 -1.43
C ARG A 74 17.51 2.37 -0.77
N ILE A 75 17.77 2.43 0.55
CA ILE A 75 18.28 1.27 1.30
C ILE A 75 17.28 0.12 1.25
N PHE A 76 16.01 0.39 1.46
CA PHE A 76 14.99 -0.66 1.43
C PHE A 76 14.80 -1.26 0.04
N ALA A 77 14.85 -0.45 -1.01
CA ALA A 77 14.63 -0.87 -2.40
C ALA A 77 15.85 -1.53 -3.05
N GLU A 78 17.02 -1.46 -2.43
CA GLU A 78 18.28 -1.94 -3.03
C GLU A 78 18.21 -3.44 -3.37
N GLY A 79 18.22 -3.77 -4.67
CA GLY A 79 18.15 -5.16 -5.15
C GLY A 79 16.74 -5.68 -5.47
N LEU A 80 15.66 -4.98 -5.09
CA LEU A 80 14.29 -5.43 -5.40
C LEU A 80 13.87 -5.24 -6.87
N ASN A 81 14.67 -4.49 -7.66
CA ASN A 81 14.39 -4.20 -9.07
C ASN A 81 12.99 -3.60 -9.33
N VAL A 82 12.49 -2.79 -8.39
CA VAL A 82 11.22 -2.07 -8.52
C VAL A 82 11.45 -0.56 -8.46
N PRO A 83 10.70 0.27 -9.21
CA PRO A 83 10.74 1.72 -9.07
C PRO A 83 10.41 2.13 -7.63
N ALA A 84 11.10 3.15 -7.12
CA ALA A 84 10.91 3.62 -5.75
C ALA A 84 10.90 5.16 -5.70
N TYR A 85 9.88 5.72 -5.04
CA TYR A 85 9.63 7.15 -4.98
C TYR A 85 9.58 7.60 -3.51
N PRO A 86 10.67 8.24 -3.03
CA PRO A 86 10.73 8.87 -1.72
C PRO A 86 9.97 10.21 -1.69
N ASP A 87 9.84 10.78 -0.50
CA ASP A 87 9.25 12.12 -0.29
C ASP A 87 7.95 12.33 -1.08
N SER A 88 7.15 11.26 -1.17
CA SER A 88 6.01 11.21 -2.10
C SER A 88 4.88 12.18 -1.74
N GLY A 89 4.84 12.65 -0.49
CA GLY A 89 3.86 13.62 0.00
C GLY A 89 2.43 13.11 -0.04
N LYS A 90 2.20 11.77 0.09
CA LYS A 90 0.83 11.21 0.19
C LYS A 90 0.01 11.96 1.26
N PRO A 91 -1.23 12.35 0.96
CA PRO A 91 -2.12 11.89 -0.13
C PRO A 91 -2.02 12.69 -1.45
N SER A 92 -0.88 13.28 -1.78
CA SER A 92 -0.62 13.83 -3.12
C SER A 92 -0.69 12.74 -4.19
N ARG A 93 -1.19 13.10 -5.38
CA ARG A 93 -1.28 12.18 -6.52
C ARG A 93 -0.03 12.18 -7.41
N LYS A 94 0.95 13.04 -7.11
CA LYS A 94 2.09 13.30 -8.01
C LYS A 94 2.83 12.01 -8.35
N TYR A 95 3.37 11.33 -7.34
CA TYR A 95 4.19 10.14 -7.56
C TYR A 95 3.38 8.90 -7.98
N LEU A 96 2.10 8.82 -7.59
CA LEU A 96 1.24 7.76 -8.12
C LEU A 96 1.07 7.89 -9.64
N LYS A 97 0.89 9.13 -10.15
CA LYS A 97 0.79 9.37 -11.59
C LYS A 97 2.09 9.06 -12.32
N ILE A 98 3.24 9.43 -11.75
CA ILE A 98 4.55 9.15 -12.31
C ILE A 98 4.76 7.64 -12.39
N ALA A 99 4.55 6.91 -11.28
CA ALA A 99 4.69 5.47 -11.23
C ALA A 99 3.81 4.75 -12.26
N LEU A 100 2.52 5.10 -12.35
CA LEU A 100 1.61 4.51 -13.34
C LEU A 100 2.05 4.79 -14.78
N SER A 101 2.55 6.01 -15.05
CA SER A 101 3.07 6.37 -16.38
C SER A 101 4.32 5.58 -16.75
N GLU A 102 5.25 5.38 -15.81
CA GLU A 102 6.48 4.62 -16.02
C GLU A 102 6.20 3.12 -16.17
N LEU A 103 5.23 2.58 -15.41
CA LEU A 103 4.78 1.18 -15.52
C LEU A 103 3.88 0.94 -16.75
N GLY A 104 3.37 1.99 -17.40
CA GLY A 104 2.46 1.86 -18.54
C GLY A 104 1.09 1.29 -18.17
N VAL A 105 0.64 1.45 -16.91
CA VAL A 105 -0.60 0.87 -16.39
C VAL A 105 -1.65 1.95 -16.13
N ASP A 106 -2.90 1.67 -16.54
CA ASP A 106 -4.02 2.54 -16.23
C ASP A 106 -4.42 2.43 -14.74
N ALA A 107 -4.87 3.54 -14.16
CA ALA A 107 -5.28 3.62 -12.76
C ALA A 107 -6.42 2.63 -12.40
N SER A 108 -7.28 2.26 -13.35
CA SER A 108 -8.34 1.28 -13.16
C SER A 108 -7.84 -0.16 -12.94
N ARG A 109 -6.59 -0.42 -13.35
CA ARG A 109 -5.91 -1.71 -13.19
C ARG A 109 -4.82 -1.66 -12.13
N ALA A 110 -4.82 -0.63 -11.29
CA ALA A 110 -3.84 -0.45 -10.24
C ALA A 110 -4.48 -0.34 -8.86
N ALA A 111 -3.72 -0.75 -7.85
CA ALA A 111 -4.12 -0.60 -6.45
C ALA A 111 -3.00 0.06 -5.63
N VAL A 112 -3.37 0.66 -4.51
CA VAL A 112 -2.43 1.14 -3.49
C VAL A 112 -2.50 0.19 -2.30
N LEU A 113 -1.36 -0.22 -1.77
CA LEU A 113 -1.20 -0.94 -0.52
C LEU A 113 -0.52 -0.05 0.51
N GLY A 114 -1.13 0.08 1.68
CA GLY A 114 -0.56 0.87 2.78
C GLY A 114 -1.18 0.53 4.13
N ASP A 115 -0.75 1.23 5.18
CA ASP A 115 -1.24 1.05 6.55
C ASP A 115 -2.16 2.19 7.01
N GLN A 116 -2.25 3.29 6.25
CA GLN A 116 -2.95 4.51 6.66
C GLN A 116 -4.07 4.90 5.70
N LEU A 117 -5.29 5.11 6.23
CA LEU A 117 -6.42 5.57 5.41
C LEU A 117 -6.24 7.01 4.92
N LEU A 118 -5.68 7.89 5.76
CA LEU A 118 -5.54 9.32 5.45
C LEU A 118 -4.42 9.65 4.45
N THR A 119 -3.52 8.72 4.19
CA THR A 119 -2.46 8.86 3.19
C THR A 119 -2.68 7.91 2.03
N ASP A 120 -2.65 6.62 2.26
CA ASP A 120 -2.65 5.58 1.24
C ASP A 120 -4.02 5.41 0.59
N CYS A 121 -5.05 5.12 1.40
CA CYS A 121 -6.41 4.98 0.89
C CYS A 121 -6.91 6.29 0.24
N LEU A 122 -6.65 7.45 0.86
CA LEU A 122 -7.04 8.73 0.29
C LEU A 122 -6.35 9.01 -1.05
N SER A 123 -5.06 8.70 -1.18
CA SER A 123 -4.34 8.87 -2.45
C SER A 123 -4.92 7.94 -3.55
N ALA A 124 -5.19 6.68 -3.21
CA ALA A 124 -5.84 5.73 -4.12
C ALA A 124 -7.22 6.25 -4.58
N ARG A 125 -8.07 6.68 -3.65
CA ARG A 125 -9.40 7.23 -3.96
C ARG A 125 -9.35 8.45 -4.87
N ARG A 126 -8.38 9.34 -4.66
CA ARG A 126 -8.17 10.53 -5.51
C ARG A 126 -7.72 10.18 -6.93
N MET A 127 -7.20 8.99 -7.13
CA MET A 127 -6.78 8.43 -8.42
C MET A 127 -7.80 7.44 -9.00
N LYS A 128 -8.91 7.16 -8.29
CA LYS A 128 -9.91 6.13 -8.64
C LYS A 128 -9.31 4.71 -8.71
N MET A 129 -8.29 4.46 -7.91
CA MET A 129 -7.64 3.16 -7.76
C MET A 129 -8.27 2.39 -6.60
N LYS A 130 -8.07 1.07 -6.59
CA LYS A 130 -8.37 0.25 -5.41
C LYS A 130 -7.40 0.56 -4.26
N ALA A 131 -7.88 0.44 -3.04
CA ALA A 131 -7.11 0.66 -1.82
C ALA A 131 -7.14 -0.59 -0.96
N TYR A 132 -5.99 -1.20 -0.76
CA TYR A 132 -5.77 -2.33 0.13
C TYR A 132 -5.02 -1.84 1.36
N ILE A 133 -5.47 -2.25 2.53
CA ILE A 133 -4.91 -1.79 3.80
C ILE A 133 -4.48 -3.00 4.62
N VAL A 134 -3.35 -2.85 5.30
CA VAL A 134 -2.88 -3.75 6.35
C VAL A 134 -2.82 -2.99 7.67
N PRO A 135 -2.99 -3.66 8.82
CA PRO A 135 -2.71 -3.02 10.10
C PRO A 135 -1.22 -2.66 10.18
N PRO A 136 -0.86 -1.55 10.85
CA PRO A 136 0.54 -1.19 10.99
C PRO A 136 1.29 -2.28 11.76
N ILE A 137 2.48 -2.62 11.27
CA ILE A 137 3.34 -3.64 11.91
C ILE A 137 3.69 -3.24 13.34
N LYS A 138 3.92 -1.93 13.57
CA LYS A 138 4.22 -1.37 14.87
C LYS A 138 3.53 -0.03 15.06
N ASP A 139 2.69 0.07 16.08
CA ASP A 139 2.02 1.33 16.38
C ASP A 139 3.00 2.40 16.87
N LYS A 140 2.99 3.55 16.21
CA LYS A 140 3.66 4.75 16.73
C LYS A 140 2.87 5.31 17.90
N THR A 141 3.56 5.52 19.02
CA THR A 141 2.96 6.02 20.28
C THR A 141 2.77 7.54 20.32
N THR A 142 3.20 8.28 19.29
CA THR A 142 3.08 9.74 19.27
C THR A 142 1.62 10.18 19.22
N LEU A 143 1.29 11.29 19.91
CA LEU A 143 -0.06 11.86 19.96
C LEU A 143 -0.66 12.11 18.57
N PHE A 144 0.19 12.52 17.61
CA PHE A 144 -0.22 12.77 16.23
C PHE A 144 -0.70 11.48 15.53
N PHE A 145 0.02 10.36 15.68
CA PHE A 145 -0.39 9.07 15.12
C PHE A 145 -1.64 8.52 15.80
N ARG A 146 -1.76 8.67 17.13
CA ARG A 146 -2.97 8.30 17.87
C ARG A 146 -4.19 9.08 17.38
N PHE A 147 -4.03 10.38 17.10
CA PHE A 147 -5.09 11.22 16.54
C PHE A 147 -5.49 10.77 15.13
N LYS A 148 -4.52 10.50 14.24
CA LYS A 148 -4.81 9.93 12.91
C LYS A 148 -5.60 8.62 13.01
N ARG A 149 -5.15 7.67 13.83
CA ARG A 149 -5.84 6.40 14.05
C ARG A 149 -7.27 6.59 14.61
N TRP A 150 -7.46 7.57 15.48
CA TRP A 150 -8.79 7.91 15.97
C TRP A 150 -9.71 8.38 14.82
N LEU A 151 -9.22 9.23 13.91
CA LEU A 151 -9.96 9.69 12.74
C LEU A 151 -10.29 8.54 11.75
N GLU A 152 -9.45 7.52 11.67
CA GLU A 152 -9.63 6.38 10.78
C GLU A 152 -10.65 5.34 11.29
N ARG A 153 -10.83 5.25 12.62
CA ARG A 153 -11.73 4.27 13.27
C ARG A 153 -13.15 4.17 12.68
N PRO A 154 -13.85 5.26 12.36
CA PRO A 154 -15.19 5.16 11.77
C PRO A 154 -15.23 4.42 10.44
N PHE A 155 -14.21 4.62 9.60
CA PHE A 155 -14.10 3.98 8.28
C PHE A 155 -13.76 2.50 8.39
N ILE A 156 -12.86 2.14 9.30
CA ILE A 156 -12.53 0.74 9.63
C ILE A 156 -13.77 0.01 10.17
N LYS A 157 -14.51 0.62 11.11
CA LYS A 157 -15.77 0.06 11.62
C LYS A 157 -16.80 -0.12 10.51
N LYS A 158 -16.88 0.85 9.58
CA LYS A 158 -17.78 0.79 8.44
C LYS A 158 -17.39 -0.36 7.50
N TYR A 159 -16.10 -0.55 7.23
CA TYR A 159 -15.61 -1.69 6.44
C TYR A 159 -16.10 -3.02 7.01
N TYR A 160 -15.80 -3.30 8.29
CA TYR A 160 -16.20 -4.54 8.94
C TYR A 160 -17.72 -4.74 9.05
N ARG A 161 -18.52 -3.67 9.10
CA ARG A 161 -19.98 -3.78 9.08
C ARG A 161 -20.46 -4.35 7.75
N PHE A 162 -19.96 -3.84 6.61
CA PHE A 162 -20.35 -4.30 5.29
C PHE A 162 -19.92 -5.75 5.03
N HIS A 163 -18.70 -6.12 5.38
CA HIS A 163 -18.16 -7.47 5.10
C HIS A 163 -18.67 -8.54 6.06
N ARG A 164 -19.20 -8.20 7.23
CA ARG A 164 -19.92 -9.17 8.10
C ARG A 164 -21.26 -9.60 7.54
N GLU A 165 -21.85 -8.87 6.62
CA GLU A 165 -23.13 -9.19 6.00
C GLU A 165 -22.94 -10.09 4.77
N GLU A 166 -21.74 -10.17 4.20
CA GLU A 166 -21.41 -11.07 3.08
C GLU A 166 -21.01 -12.48 3.53
N ASP A 167 -20.60 -12.67 4.79
CA ASP A 167 -20.25 -13.97 5.39
C ASP A 167 -21.43 -14.70 6.05
N LYS A 168 -22.68 -14.24 5.86
CA LYS A 168 -23.90 -14.88 6.35
C LYS A 168 -24.78 -15.38 5.21
#